data_f966e00964f5166236fd587873258857
#
_entry.id   f966e00964f5166236fd587873258857
#
_cell.length_a   1.000
_cell.length_b   1.000
_cell.length_c   1.000
_cell.angle_alpha   90.00
_cell.angle_beta   90.00
_cell.angle_gamma   90.00
#
_symmetry.space_group_name_H-M   'P 1'
#
loop_
_entity.id
_entity.type
_entity.pdbx_description
1 polymer ?
#
loop_
_entity_poly.entity_id
_entity_poly.type
_entity_poly.pdbx_seq_one_letter_code
_entity_poly.pdbx_strand_id
1 'polypeptide(L)'
;ISKYFYNIKHDALKSLIRKYISDPDCLWLLDMIIDSTEGNVGIPIGNQSSQLFALLYLSSLDHMIKEKLGIKFYGRYMDDFYLIHEDKEYLRYCWKEIERHVNELGLSLNAKTNIYPLKNGIDFLGFHSYLTESGAVIRKVRRKSKNNARRRLTKMRGLLEAGKITPEKVEQSYKSWRGHASKGNCYHLIRNMDQHYNKLFGQYAAAG
;
A
#
# COMPACT_ATOMS: atom_id res chain seq x y z
N ILE A 1 7.94 4.89 3.84
CA ILE A 1 8.52 4.94 5.21
C ILE A 1 8.98 3.54 5.60
N SER A 2 10.05 3.42 6.35
CA SER A 2 10.62 2.13 6.76
C SER A 2 9.91 1.58 7.99
N LYS A 3 9.44 0.30 7.93
CA LYS A 3 8.82 -0.42 9.06
C LYS A 3 7.79 0.42 9.85
N TYR A 4 6.93 1.14 9.15
CA TYR A 4 6.08 2.20 9.67
C TYR A 4 5.33 1.81 10.94
N PHE A 5 4.49 0.77 10.89
CA PHE A 5 3.67 0.31 12.02
C PHE A 5 4.48 -0.09 13.27
N TYR A 6 5.72 -0.54 13.08
CA TYR A 6 6.61 -0.93 14.18
C TYR A 6 7.32 0.25 14.84
N ASN A 7 7.31 1.43 14.22
CA ASN A 7 8.09 2.60 14.69
C ASN A 7 7.19 3.76 15.16
N ILE A 8 5.86 3.59 15.19
CA ILE A 8 4.94 4.59 15.74
C ILE A 8 5.14 4.67 17.25
N LYS A 9 5.48 5.86 17.77
CA LYS A 9 5.67 6.11 19.22
C LYS A 9 4.32 6.23 19.90
N HIS A 10 4.09 5.48 20.99
CA HIS A 10 2.84 5.49 21.73
C HIS A 10 2.49 6.88 22.27
N ASP A 11 3.42 7.55 22.96
CA ASP A 11 3.17 8.87 23.58
C ASP A 11 2.81 9.93 22.52
N ALA A 12 3.52 9.92 21.39
CA ALA A 12 3.23 10.85 20.29
C ALA A 12 1.86 10.60 19.67
N LEU A 13 1.49 9.33 19.47
CA LEU A 13 0.17 8.95 18.95
C LEU A 13 -0.95 9.33 19.94
N LYS A 14 -0.79 8.99 21.22
CA LYS A 14 -1.75 9.35 22.27
C LYS A 14 -1.93 10.86 22.39
N SER A 15 -0.84 11.62 22.35
CA SER A 15 -0.89 13.09 22.36
C SER A 15 -1.61 13.65 21.15
N LEU A 16 -1.43 13.01 19.98
CA LEU A 16 -2.10 13.43 18.77
C LEU A 16 -3.62 13.13 18.80
N ILE A 17 -4.02 11.96 19.30
CA ILE A 17 -5.42 11.56 19.45
C ILE A 17 -6.16 12.55 20.37
N ARG A 18 -5.54 12.97 21.48
CA ARG A 18 -6.12 13.92 22.44
C ARG A 18 -6.40 15.31 21.88
N LYS A 19 -5.85 15.65 20.71
CA LYS A 19 -6.24 16.89 19.98
C LYS A 19 -7.61 16.82 19.34
N TYR A 20 -8.13 15.61 19.10
CA TYR A 20 -9.39 15.37 18.37
C TYR A 20 -10.48 14.74 19.24
N ILE A 21 -10.07 14.03 20.30
CA ILE A 21 -10.99 13.29 21.19
C ILE A 21 -10.74 13.77 22.63
N SER A 22 -11.81 14.15 23.30
CA SER A 22 -11.80 14.60 24.72
C SER A 22 -12.55 13.67 25.67
N ASP A 23 -13.32 12.71 25.13
CA ASP A 23 -14.09 11.75 25.94
C ASP A 23 -13.14 10.79 26.68
N PRO A 24 -13.21 10.71 28.04
CA PRO A 24 -12.27 9.92 28.83
C PRO A 24 -12.37 8.42 28.58
N ASP A 25 -13.58 7.88 28.39
CA ASP A 25 -13.79 6.44 28.20
C ASP A 25 -13.26 6.00 26.83
N CYS A 26 -13.50 6.83 25.82
CA CYS A 26 -12.94 6.62 24.49
C CYS A 26 -11.40 6.66 24.52
N LEU A 27 -10.81 7.66 25.20
CA LEU A 27 -9.36 7.77 25.33
C LEU A 27 -8.76 6.59 26.08
N TRP A 28 -9.39 6.13 27.16
CA TRP A 28 -8.97 4.95 27.89
C TRP A 28 -8.92 3.71 27.00
N LEU A 29 -10.00 3.47 26.20
CA LEU A 29 -10.06 2.35 25.28
C LEU A 29 -8.97 2.43 24.20
N LEU A 30 -8.75 3.61 23.61
CA LEU A 30 -7.73 3.82 22.57
C LEU A 30 -6.33 3.64 23.13
N ASP A 31 -6.06 4.13 24.34
CA ASP A 31 -4.77 3.93 25.03
C ASP A 31 -4.52 2.44 25.29
N MET A 32 -5.53 1.70 25.76
CA MET A 32 -5.43 0.25 25.97
C MET A 32 -5.12 -0.51 24.66
N ILE A 33 -5.71 -0.11 23.54
CA ILE A 33 -5.41 -0.70 22.23
C ILE A 33 -3.97 -0.39 21.80
N ILE A 34 -3.50 0.83 22.00
CA ILE A 34 -2.13 1.24 21.66
C ILE A 34 -1.13 0.46 22.52
N ASP A 35 -1.36 0.39 23.83
CA ASP A 35 -0.48 -0.29 24.79
C ASP A 35 -0.57 -1.83 24.73
N SER A 36 -1.46 -2.39 23.94
CA SER A 36 -1.51 -3.84 23.71
C SER A 36 -0.27 -4.38 22.96
N THR A 37 0.53 -3.49 22.37
CA THR A 37 1.85 -3.85 21.81
C THR A 37 2.91 -3.66 22.88
N GLU A 38 3.78 -4.65 23.05
CA GLU A 38 4.85 -4.60 24.03
C GLU A 38 5.84 -3.45 23.76
N GLY A 39 6.19 -2.72 24.81
CA GLY A 39 7.10 -1.56 24.75
C GLY A 39 6.38 -0.24 24.48
N ASN A 40 7.15 0.79 24.07
CA ASN A 40 6.68 2.17 23.88
C ASN A 40 6.54 2.57 22.40
N VAL A 41 6.75 1.62 21.49
CA VAL A 41 6.72 1.82 20.02
C VAL A 41 6.04 0.64 19.34
N GLY A 42 5.38 0.95 18.23
CA GLY A 42 4.66 -0.02 17.43
C GLY A 42 3.16 -0.04 17.78
N ILE A 43 2.35 -0.43 16.81
CA ILE A 43 0.91 -0.61 16.97
C ILE A 43 0.50 -1.98 16.45
N PRO A 44 -0.58 -2.60 16.99
CA PRO A 44 -1.00 -3.94 16.61
C PRO A 44 -1.28 -4.03 15.09
N ILE A 45 -0.76 -5.05 14.44
CA ILE A 45 -1.00 -5.27 13.02
C ILE A 45 -2.25 -6.14 12.84
N GLY A 46 -3.16 -5.71 11.95
CA GLY A 46 -4.40 -6.43 11.63
C GLY A 46 -5.66 -5.83 12.24
N ASN A 47 -5.55 -4.90 13.19
CA ASN A 47 -6.69 -4.18 13.75
C ASN A 47 -7.10 -3.00 12.84
N GLN A 48 -8.40 -2.73 12.74
CA GLN A 48 -8.90 -1.55 12.02
C GLN A 48 -8.46 -0.23 12.66
N SER A 49 -8.47 -0.18 14.01
CA SER A 49 -7.96 0.96 14.78
C SER A 49 -6.53 1.34 14.42
N SER A 50 -5.66 0.35 14.22
CA SER A 50 -4.26 0.58 13.83
C SER A 50 -4.12 1.24 12.46
N GLN A 51 -5.04 0.97 11.53
CA GLN A 51 -5.06 1.68 10.24
C GLN A 51 -5.41 3.16 10.42
N LEU A 52 -6.39 3.46 11.29
CA LEU A 52 -6.75 4.84 11.61
C LEU A 52 -5.60 5.56 12.32
N PHE A 53 -4.96 4.92 13.30
CA PHE A 53 -3.78 5.47 13.99
C PHE A 53 -2.65 5.79 13.01
N ALA A 54 -2.37 4.87 12.08
CA ALA A 54 -1.35 5.08 11.06
C ALA A 54 -1.70 6.23 10.09
N LEU A 55 -2.96 6.39 9.72
CA LEU A 55 -3.40 7.54 8.93
C LEU A 55 -3.22 8.86 9.68
N LEU A 56 -3.63 8.89 10.95
CA LEU A 56 -3.56 10.06 11.80
C LEU A 56 -2.11 10.48 12.10
N TYR A 57 -1.23 9.53 12.39
CA TYR A 57 0.16 9.80 12.76
C TYR A 57 0.95 10.56 11.70
N LEU A 58 0.67 10.32 10.41
CA LEU A 58 1.28 11.04 9.29
C LEU A 58 0.47 12.23 8.78
N SER A 59 -0.62 12.62 9.45
CA SER A 59 -1.42 13.77 9.01
C SER A 59 -0.62 15.08 8.97
N SER A 60 0.31 15.28 9.93
CA SER A 60 1.19 16.45 9.94
C SER A 60 2.13 16.49 8.74
N LEU A 61 2.56 15.33 8.22
CA LEU A 61 3.34 15.23 6.98
C LEU A 61 2.50 15.66 5.76
N ASP A 62 1.23 15.23 5.69
CA ASP A 62 0.32 15.65 4.62
C ASP A 62 0.13 17.17 4.58
N HIS A 63 -0.14 17.78 5.74
CA HIS A 63 -0.26 19.24 5.89
C HIS A 63 1.03 19.97 5.49
N MET A 64 2.18 19.48 5.97
CA MET A 64 3.47 20.06 5.60
C MET A 64 3.70 20.03 4.08
N ILE A 65 3.46 18.89 3.42
CA ILE A 65 3.67 18.75 1.98
C ILE A 65 2.69 19.61 1.18
N LYS A 66 1.42 19.66 1.60
CA LYS A 66 0.38 20.38 0.86
C LYS A 66 0.41 21.90 1.12
N GLU A 67 0.59 22.31 2.37
CA GLU A 67 0.41 23.69 2.80
C GLU A 67 1.73 24.47 2.85
N LYS A 68 2.81 23.86 3.41
CA LYS A 68 4.10 24.53 3.54
C LYS A 68 4.96 24.35 2.28
N LEU A 69 5.04 23.15 1.74
CA LEU A 69 5.80 22.89 0.52
C LEU A 69 4.97 23.13 -0.76
N GLY A 70 3.68 23.43 -0.68
CA GLY A 70 2.84 23.78 -1.82
C GLY A 70 2.79 22.75 -2.95
N ILE A 71 3.08 21.48 -2.66
CA ILE A 71 3.10 20.41 -3.68
C ILE A 71 1.66 20.13 -4.15
N LYS A 72 1.38 20.49 -5.39
CA LYS A 72 0.06 20.31 -6.01
C LYS A 72 -0.27 18.83 -6.23
N PHE A 73 0.67 18.06 -6.76
CA PHE A 73 0.48 16.66 -7.12
C PHE A 73 1.16 15.77 -6.08
N TYR A 74 0.41 15.43 -5.06
CA TYR A 74 0.78 14.57 -3.95
C TYR A 74 -0.26 13.49 -3.76
N GLY A 75 0.17 12.28 -3.44
CA GLY A 75 -0.70 11.19 -3.03
C GLY A 75 -0.03 10.28 -2.03
N ARG A 76 -0.77 9.88 -0.99
CA ARG A 76 -0.32 8.95 0.04
C ARG A 76 -1.34 7.83 0.24
N TYR A 77 -0.83 6.63 0.44
CA TYR A 77 -1.57 5.49 0.95
C TYR A 77 -0.76 4.83 2.06
N MET A 78 -1.21 5.01 3.30
CA MET A 78 -0.47 4.61 4.50
C MET A 78 0.94 5.26 4.53
N ASP A 79 1.98 4.45 4.47
CA ASP A 79 3.40 4.83 4.49
C ASP A 79 4.03 5.04 3.11
N ASP A 80 3.31 4.66 2.05
CA ASP A 80 3.73 4.90 0.67
C ASP A 80 3.15 6.23 0.15
N PHE A 81 4.02 7.10 -0.38
CA PHE A 81 3.60 8.37 -0.97
C PHE A 81 4.47 8.77 -2.15
N TYR A 82 3.95 9.68 -2.97
CA TYR A 82 4.68 10.27 -4.08
C TYR A 82 4.39 11.77 -4.19
N LEU A 83 5.36 12.51 -4.72
CA LEU A 83 5.26 13.90 -5.09
C LEU A 83 5.62 14.05 -6.59
N ILE A 84 4.93 14.94 -7.31
CA ILE A 84 5.27 15.27 -8.68
C ILE A 84 5.46 16.78 -8.76
N HIS A 85 6.59 17.22 -9.29
CA HIS A 85 6.93 18.60 -9.55
C HIS A 85 7.84 18.69 -10.77
N GLU A 86 7.77 19.79 -11.51
CA GLU A 86 8.60 20.02 -12.70
C GLU A 86 10.05 20.34 -12.34
N ASP A 87 10.26 21.08 -11.26
CA ASP A 87 11.58 21.44 -10.76
C ASP A 87 12.18 20.33 -9.88
N LYS A 88 13.27 19.76 -10.37
CA LYS A 88 14.02 18.70 -9.69
C LYS A 88 14.77 19.19 -8.44
N GLU A 89 15.28 20.43 -8.46
CA GLU A 89 16.00 20.99 -7.31
C GLU A 89 15.01 21.28 -6.18
N TYR A 90 13.81 21.74 -6.54
CA TYR A 90 12.74 21.89 -5.56
C TYR A 90 12.32 20.55 -4.94
N LEU A 91 12.24 19.47 -5.73
CA LEU A 91 12.01 18.13 -5.18
C LEU A 91 13.13 17.67 -4.22
N ARG A 92 14.39 18.04 -4.49
CA ARG A 92 15.51 17.76 -3.56
C ARG A 92 15.38 18.53 -2.25
N TYR A 93 14.95 19.77 -2.31
CA TYR A 93 14.62 20.58 -1.13
C TYR A 93 13.46 19.93 -0.35
N CYS A 94 12.36 19.58 -1.03
CA CYS A 94 11.23 18.89 -0.42
C CYS A 94 11.65 17.57 0.26
N TRP A 95 12.55 16.79 -0.37
CA TRP A 95 13.06 15.56 0.23
C TRP A 95 13.73 15.81 1.59
N LYS A 96 14.62 16.80 1.66
CA LYS A 96 15.32 17.13 2.92
C LYS A 96 14.34 17.57 4.02
N GLU A 97 13.35 18.38 3.67
CA GLU A 97 12.32 18.82 4.61
C GLU A 97 11.43 17.67 5.08
N ILE A 98 11.03 16.78 4.16
CA ILE A 98 10.27 15.57 4.48
C ILE A 98 11.08 14.65 5.38
N GLU A 99 12.36 14.41 5.07
CA GLU A 99 13.23 13.55 5.85
C GLU A 99 13.40 14.10 7.27
N ARG A 100 13.62 15.42 7.43
CA ARG A 100 13.67 16.07 8.74
C ARG A 100 12.39 15.86 9.52
N HIS A 101 11.23 16.13 8.93
CA HIS A 101 9.92 15.99 9.57
C HIS A 101 9.61 14.54 9.96
N VAL A 102 9.93 13.58 9.08
CA VAL A 102 9.75 12.14 9.34
C VAL A 102 10.65 11.68 10.49
N ASN A 103 11.90 12.20 10.57
CA ASN A 103 12.81 11.91 11.69
C ASN A 103 12.33 12.51 13.03
N GLU A 104 11.73 13.70 13.02
CA GLU A 104 11.10 14.31 14.21
C GLU A 104 9.96 13.43 14.74
N LEU A 105 9.21 12.75 13.86
CA LEU A 105 8.21 11.76 14.25
C LEU A 105 8.79 10.43 14.75
N GLY A 106 10.12 10.27 14.74
CA GLY A 106 10.80 9.02 15.10
C GLY A 106 10.76 7.96 14.01
N LEU A 107 10.49 8.34 12.78
CA LEU A 107 10.40 7.49 11.61
C LEU A 107 11.60 7.72 10.70
N SER A 108 11.75 6.89 9.65
CA SER A 108 12.79 7.07 8.64
C SER A 108 12.25 6.78 7.24
N LEU A 109 12.78 7.49 6.25
CA LEU A 109 12.49 7.19 4.85
C LEU A 109 13.09 5.84 4.46
N ASN A 110 12.43 5.16 3.53
CA ASN A 110 12.91 3.89 2.99
C ASN A 110 14.11 4.14 2.05
N ALA A 111 15.12 3.28 2.07
CA ALA A 111 16.28 3.31 1.15
C ALA A 111 15.91 3.28 -0.35
N LYS A 112 14.68 2.93 -0.69
CA LYS A 112 14.15 2.97 -2.07
C LYS A 112 13.59 4.33 -2.47
N THR A 113 13.53 5.31 -1.56
CA THR A 113 13.11 6.68 -1.87
C THR A 113 14.02 7.24 -2.95
N ASN A 114 13.44 7.76 -4.02
CA ASN A 114 14.22 8.25 -5.16
C ASN A 114 13.46 9.32 -5.95
N ILE A 115 14.21 10.19 -6.65
CA ILE A 115 13.69 11.18 -7.60
C ILE A 115 14.04 10.68 -9.00
N TYR A 116 13.04 10.55 -9.87
CA TYR A 116 13.23 10.09 -11.24
C TYR A 116 12.25 10.78 -12.20
N PRO A 117 12.56 10.83 -13.50
CA PRO A 117 11.69 11.46 -14.49
C PRO A 117 10.32 10.76 -14.57
N LEU A 118 9.24 11.55 -14.63
CA LEU A 118 7.86 11.03 -14.71
C LEU A 118 7.60 10.16 -15.94
N LYS A 119 8.37 10.34 -17.03
CA LYS A 119 8.33 9.48 -18.22
C LYS A 119 8.62 8.00 -17.93
N ASN A 120 9.31 7.70 -16.83
CA ASN A 120 9.57 6.33 -16.39
C ASN A 120 8.35 5.67 -15.75
N GLY A 121 7.26 6.43 -15.53
CA GLY A 121 6.08 5.98 -14.81
C GLY A 121 6.28 5.90 -13.30
N ILE A 122 5.20 5.67 -12.58
CA ILE A 122 5.17 5.56 -11.11
C ILE A 122 4.64 4.18 -10.71
N ASP A 123 5.39 3.49 -9.86
CA ASP A 123 4.93 2.27 -9.20
C ASP A 123 4.19 2.61 -7.91
N PHE A 124 2.85 2.43 -7.89
CA PHE A 124 2.03 2.74 -6.73
C PHE A 124 0.86 1.75 -6.60
N LEU A 125 0.57 1.28 -5.40
CA LEU A 125 -0.53 0.35 -5.09
C LEU A 125 -0.60 -0.90 -5.99
N GLY A 126 0.56 -1.46 -6.33
CA GLY A 126 0.64 -2.67 -7.15
C GLY A 126 0.54 -2.45 -8.66
N PHE A 127 0.39 -1.19 -9.08
CA PHE A 127 0.36 -0.80 -10.48
C PHE A 127 1.60 -0.01 -10.87
N HIS A 128 1.90 -0.06 -12.16
CA HIS A 128 2.79 0.84 -12.86
C HIS A 128 1.94 1.78 -13.71
N SER A 129 1.97 3.08 -13.40
CA SER A 129 1.21 4.13 -14.08
C SER A 129 2.13 5.01 -14.88
N TYR A 130 1.83 5.26 -16.15
CA TYR A 130 2.62 6.11 -17.04
C TYR A 130 1.73 6.89 -18.00
N LEU A 131 2.28 7.96 -18.57
CA LEU A 131 1.64 8.76 -19.62
C LEU A 131 2.02 8.22 -20.99
N THR A 132 1.06 8.18 -21.91
CA THR A 132 1.30 7.99 -23.33
C THR A 132 1.75 9.31 -23.97
N GLU A 133 2.21 9.27 -25.22
CA GLU A 133 2.53 10.48 -26.00
C GLU A 133 1.32 11.40 -26.16
N SER A 134 0.10 10.85 -26.21
CA SER A 134 -1.15 11.61 -26.25
C SER A 134 -1.59 12.19 -24.92
N GLY A 135 -0.82 12.00 -23.82
CA GLY A 135 -1.16 12.44 -22.48
C GLY A 135 -2.15 11.56 -21.72
N ALA A 136 -2.58 10.43 -22.30
CA ALA A 136 -3.46 9.51 -21.60
C ALA A 136 -2.72 8.74 -20.50
N VAL A 137 -3.36 8.55 -19.34
CA VAL A 137 -2.81 7.77 -18.23
C VAL A 137 -3.10 6.29 -18.45
N ILE A 138 -2.04 5.49 -18.51
CA ILE A 138 -2.13 4.02 -18.56
C ILE A 138 -1.66 3.45 -17.24
N ARG A 139 -2.48 2.55 -16.65
CA ARG A 139 -2.20 1.88 -15.39
C ARG A 139 -2.20 0.36 -15.57
N LYS A 140 -1.06 -0.28 -15.43
CA LYS A 140 -0.88 -1.73 -15.62
C LYS A 140 -0.41 -2.42 -14.34
N VAL A 141 -0.87 -3.63 -14.09
CA VAL A 141 -0.34 -4.48 -13.01
C VAL A 141 1.14 -4.70 -13.21
N ARG A 142 1.94 -4.52 -12.14
CA ARG A 142 3.39 -4.67 -12.16
C ARG A 142 3.80 -6.09 -12.59
N ARG A 143 4.89 -6.20 -13.35
CA ARG A 143 5.43 -7.48 -13.86
C ARG A 143 5.63 -8.52 -12.75
N LYS A 144 6.13 -8.08 -11.58
CA LYS A 144 6.34 -8.94 -10.42
C LYS A 144 5.01 -9.54 -9.92
N SER A 145 3.93 -8.74 -9.80
CA SER A 145 2.60 -9.20 -9.38
C SER A 145 2.03 -10.23 -10.35
N LYS A 146 2.12 -9.97 -11.67
CA LYS A 146 1.72 -10.92 -12.72
C LYS A 146 2.45 -12.27 -12.58
N ASN A 147 3.77 -12.23 -12.45
CA ASN A 147 4.58 -13.45 -12.36
C ASN A 147 4.30 -14.22 -11.06
N ASN A 148 4.13 -13.52 -9.95
CA ASN A 148 3.76 -14.13 -8.66
C ASN A 148 2.37 -14.78 -8.73
N ALA A 149 1.40 -14.15 -9.39
CA ALA A 149 0.07 -14.74 -9.59
C ALA A 149 0.14 -16.06 -10.38
N ARG A 150 0.90 -16.11 -11.48
CA ARG A 150 1.11 -17.34 -12.25
C ARG A 150 1.75 -18.44 -11.42
N ARG A 151 2.86 -18.13 -10.73
CA ARG A 151 3.56 -19.10 -9.86
C ARG A 151 2.64 -19.61 -8.76
N ARG A 152 1.84 -18.73 -8.15
CA ARG A 152 0.86 -19.10 -7.12
C ARG A 152 -0.18 -20.07 -7.65
N LEU A 153 -0.75 -19.83 -8.84
CA LEU A 153 -1.72 -20.74 -9.47
C LEU A 153 -1.10 -22.11 -9.72
N THR A 154 0.12 -22.17 -10.28
CA THR A 154 0.82 -23.45 -10.50
C THR A 154 1.05 -24.21 -9.18
N LYS A 155 1.48 -23.51 -8.12
CA LYS A 155 1.63 -24.13 -6.79
C LYS A 155 0.30 -24.63 -6.22
N MET A 156 -0.78 -23.84 -6.38
CA MET A 156 -2.12 -24.21 -5.91
C MET A 156 -2.66 -25.43 -6.65
N ARG A 157 -2.30 -25.61 -7.93
CA ARG A 157 -2.64 -26.86 -8.66
C ARG A 157 -2.09 -28.10 -7.96
N GLY A 158 -0.80 -28.12 -7.62
CA GLY A 158 -0.21 -29.26 -6.92
C GLY A 158 -0.79 -29.48 -5.51
N LEU A 159 -1.14 -28.39 -4.79
CA LEU A 159 -1.79 -28.50 -3.49
C LEU A 159 -3.22 -29.05 -3.58
N LEU A 160 -3.96 -28.69 -4.64
CA LEU A 160 -5.29 -29.20 -4.91
C LEU A 160 -5.26 -30.71 -5.25
N GLU A 161 -4.33 -31.11 -6.12
CA GLU A 161 -4.12 -32.53 -6.48
C GLU A 161 -3.71 -33.39 -5.26
N ALA A 162 -2.97 -32.77 -4.31
CA ALA A 162 -2.60 -33.41 -3.05
C ALA A 162 -3.71 -33.35 -1.97
N GLY A 163 -4.90 -32.83 -2.28
CA GLY A 163 -6.02 -32.69 -1.33
C GLY A 163 -5.78 -31.69 -0.17
N LYS A 164 -4.75 -30.83 -0.27
CA LYS A 164 -4.38 -29.87 0.79
C LYS A 164 -5.14 -28.55 0.75
N ILE A 165 -5.80 -28.25 -0.34
CA ILE A 165 -6.69 -27.07 -0.50
C ILE A 165 -7.91 -27.46 -1.31
N THR A 166 -8.98 -26.67 -1.21
CA THR A 166 -10.23 -26.91 -1.95
C THR A 166 -10.28 -26.08 -3.24
N PRO A 167 -11.11 -26.46 -4.23
CA PRO A 167 -11.33 -25.69 -5.45
C PRO A 167 -11.78 -24.24 -5.18
N GLU A 168 -12.67 -24.03 -4.17
CA GLU A 168 -13.20 -22.73 -3.80
C GLU A 168 -12.08 -21.78 -3.33
N LYS A 169 -11.09 -22.29 -2.60
CA LYS A 169 -9.92 -21.51 -2.16
C LYS A 169 -9.05 -21.06 -3.33
N VAL A 170 -8.91 -21.90 -4.35
CA VAL A 170 -8.23 -21.55 -5.60
C VAL A 170 -8.99 -20.46 -6.34
N GLU A 171 -10.30 -20.64 -6.51
CA GLU A 171 -11.16 -19.68 -7.16
C GLU A 171 -11.15 -18.32 -6.44
N GLN A 172 -11.33 -18.30 -5.13
CA GLN A 172 -11.27 -17.08 -4.31
C GLN A 172 -9.94 -16.34 -4.49
N SER A 173 -8.82 -17.08 -4.48
CA SER A 173 -7.48 -16.50 -4.68
C SER A 173 -7.34 -15.89 -6.09
N TYR A 174 -7.89 -16.54 -7.11
CA TYR A 174 -7.87 -16.04 -8.48
C TYR A 174 -8.80 -14.83 -8.67
N LYS A 175 -10.04 -14.90 -8.19
CA LYS A 175 -11.02 -13.80 -8.21
C LYS A 175 -10.47 -12.54 -7.54
N SER A 176 -9.79 -12.68 -6.41
CA SER A 176 -9.14 -11.55 -5.71
C SER A 176 -8.07 -10.88 -6.58
N TRP A 177 -7.17 -11.65 -7.21
CA TRP A 177 -6.16 -11.11 -8.12
C TRP A 177 -6.79 -10.46 -9.36
N ARG A 178 -7.78 -11.11 -9.96
CA ARG A 178 -8.53 -10.63 -11.13
C ARG A 178 -9.24 -9.32 -10.84
N GLY A 179 -9.91 -9.22 -9.68
CA GLY A 179 -10.56 -8.00 -9.20
C GLY A 179 -9.57 -6.85 -8.97
N HIS A 180 -8.35 -7.14 -8.46
CA HIS A 180 -7.30 -6.12 -8.41
C HIS A 180 -6.87 -5.70 -9.83
N ALA A 181 -6.59 -6.64 -10.72
CA ALA A 181 -6.13 -6.35 -12.08
C ALA A 181 -7.15 -5.55 -12.90
N SER A 182 -8.46 -5.76 -12.67
CA SER A 182 -9.54 -5.04 -13.36
C SER A 182 -9.59 -3.54 -13.05
N LYS A 183 -8.91 -3.09 -11.96
CA LYS A 183 -8.77 -1.67 -11.63
C LYS A 183 -7.79 -0.92 -12.54
N GLY A 184 -7.10 -1.60 -13.46
CA GLY A 184 -6.16 -1.01 -14.41
C GLY A 184 -6.48 -1.35 -15.87
N ASN A 185 -5.69 -0.80 -16.81
CA ASN A 185 -5.78 -1.09 -18.25
C ASN A 185 -5.20 -2.46 -18.56
N CYS A 186 -5.79 -3.53 -18.01
CA CYS A 186 -5.23 -4.89 -17.99
C CYS A 186 -6.07 -5.93 -18.76
N TYR A 187 -6.94 -5.52 -19.67
CA TYR A 187 -7.85 -6.42 -20.41
C TYR A 187 -7.15 -7.65 -21.00
N HIS A 188 -6.12 -7.44 -21.82
CA HIS A 188 -5.39 -8.56 -22.45
C HIS A 188 -4.65 -9.44 -21.41
N LEU A 189 -4.15 -8.83 -20.34
CA LEU A 189 -3.52 -9.57 -19.24
C LEU A 189 -4.54 -10.47 -18.55
N ILE A 190 -5.72 -9.95 -18.25
CA ILE A 190 -6.80 -10.69 -17.59
C ILE A 190 -7.24 -11.85 -18.48
N ARG A 191 -7.51 -11.60 -19.76
CA ARG A 191 -7.87 -12.65 -20.73
C ARG A 191 -6.85 -13.79 -20.78
N ASN A 192 -5.56 -13.46 -20.86
CA ASN A 192 -4.48 -14.44 -20.86
C ASN A 192 -4.37 -15.21 -19.53
N MET A 193 -4.70 -14.59 -18.41
CA MET A 193 -4.71 -15.24 -17.11
C MET A 193 -5.96 -16.10 -16.92
N ASP A 194 -7.11 -15.68 -17.43
CA ASP A 194 -8.34 -16.49 -17.46
C ASP A 194 -8.10 -17.80 -18.25
N GLN A 195 -7.44 -17.72 -19.41
CA GLN A 195 -7.05 -18.90 -20.20
C GLN A 195 -6.08 -19.81 -19.43
N HIS A 196 -5.09 -19.21 -18.76
CA HIS A 196 -4.13 -19.95 -17.93
C HIS A 196 -4.81 -20.63 -16.73
N TYR A 197 -5.73 -19.95 -16.08
CA TYR A 197 -6.54 -20.50 -14.98
C TYR A 197 -7.38 -21.69 -15.47
N ASN A 198 -8.12 -21.52 -16.57
CA ASN A 198 -8.95 -22.59 -17.14
C ASN A 198 -8.11 -23.80 -17.56
N LYS A 199 -6.91 -23.61 -18.12
CA LYS A 199 -5.99 -24.72 -18.44
C LYS A 199 -5.56 -25.50 -17.18
N LEU A 200 -5.39 -24.85 -16.04
CA LEU A 200 -4.97 -25.49 -14.80
C LEU A 200 -6.13 -26.13 -14.03
N PHE A 201 -7.30 -25.52 -14.07
CA PHE A 201 -8.40 -25.86 -13.13
C PHE A 201 -9.74 -26.15 -13.80
N GLY A 202 -9.87 -26.05 -15.14
CA GLY A 202 -11.15 -26.22 -15.86
C GLY A 202 -11.84 -27.57 -15.58
N GLN A 203 -11.08 -28.62 -15.35
CA GLN A 203 -11.62 -29.95 -14.99
C GLN A 203 -12.29 -29.99 -13.61
N TYR A 204 -11.97 -29.07 -12.70
CA TYR A 204 -12.56 -28.97 -11.37
C TYR A 204 -13.78 -28.06 -11.31
N ALA A 205 -14.00 -27.23 -12.33
CA ALA A 205 -15.17 -26.37 -12.44
C ALA A 205 -16.41 -27.12 -12.97
N ALA A 206 -16.22 -28.29 -13.59
CA ALA A 206 -17.30 -29.12 -14.13
C ALA A 206 -17.86 -30.14 -13.13
N ALA A 207 -17.32 -30.23 -11.92
CA ALA A 207 -17.68 -31.22 -10.92
C ALA A 207 -18.49 -30.65 -9.72
N GLY A 208 -18.97 -29.44 -9.81
CA GLY A 208 -19.87 -28.76 -8.87
C GLY A 208 -20.99 -28.07 -9.63
#